data_ca6f9b103991bac5eda782be55ed8ec7
#
_entry.id   ca6f9b103991bac5eda782be55ed8ec7
#
_cell.length_a   1.000
_cell.length_b   1.000
_cell.length_c   1.000
_cell.angle_alpha   90.00
_cell.angle_beta   90.00
_cell.angle_gamma   90.00
#
_symmetry.space_group_name_H-M   'P 1'
#
loop_
_entity.id
_entity.type
_entity.pdbx_description
1 polymer ?
#
loop_
_entity_poly.entity_id
_entity_poly.type
_entity_poly.pdbx_seq_one_letter_code
_entity_poly.pdbx_strand_id
1 'polypeptide(L)'
;FDANRGFFLNGKHLKIKGTNNHQDHAGVGVAMPDGLQDFRIKTLKSFGSNAYRCSHNPPTPELLDACDRLGMLVIDETRLMGITSTQLSELKRMMLRDRNHPSIISWSIANEEWGIEGDIKGARMTRTIQDYAKTIDTTRGITAGISGNWDNGIATAVDVVGYNYIKHGGKETTDKHHREFPNLASWGTEEGSTFATRGIYFEDNEKQYKPAYDLPQSANAHSIEQGWKHYDSRDYLAGMFIW
;
A
#
# COMPACT_ATOMS: atom_id res chain seq x y z
N PHE A 1 -8.87 -11.10 4.81
CA PHE A 1 -7.78 -10.87 5.75
C PHE A 1 -8.08 -11.57 7.07
N ASP A 2 -7.06 -12.14 7.67
CA ASP A 2 -7.11 -12.82 8.98
C ASP A 2 -5.99 -12.25 9.84
N ALA A 3 -6.33 -11.80 11.04
CA ALA A 3 -5.39 -11.11 11.92
C ALA A 3 -4.19 -11.96 12.36
N ASN A 4 -4.32 -13.29 12.36
CA ASN A 4 -3.28 -14.22 12.81
C ASN A 4 -2.63 -15.02 11.67
N ARG A 5 -3.27 -15.06 10.50
CA ARG A 5 -2.84 -15.89 9.36
C ARG A 5 -2.64 -15.11 8.07
N GLY A 6 -2.73 -13.78 8.09
CA GLY A 6 -2.47 -12.90 6.96
C GLY A 6 -3.59 -12.89 5.90
N PHE A 7 -3.22 -12.95 4.63
CA PHE A 7 -4.18 -12.80 3.53
C PHE A 7 -4.52 -14.14 2.86
N PHE A 8 -5.80 -14.31 2.51
CA PHE A 8 -6.31 -15.47 1.80
C PHE A 8 -7.02 -15.03 0.52
N LEU A 9 -6.65 -15.64 -0.60
CA LEU A 9 -7.33 -15.49 -1.87
C LEU A 9 -8.08 -16.80 -2.20
N ASN A 10 -9.40 -16.72 -2.31
CA ASN A 10 -10.24 -17.90 -2.61
C ASN A 10 -9.97 -19.08 -1.66
N GLY A 11 -9.81 -18.79 -0.37
CA GLY A 11 -9.56 -19.78 0.67
C GLY A 11 -8.12 -20.31 0.75
N LYS A 12 -7.22 -19.87 -0.11
CA LYS A 12 -5.79 -20.24 -0.09
C LYS A 12 -4.96 -19.10 0.49
N HIS A 13 -4.09 -19.42 1.43
CA HIS A 13 -3.13 -18.45 1.97
C HIS A 13 -2.23 -17.91 0.86
N LEU A 14 -2.07 -16.61 0.82
CA LEU A 14 -1.23 -15.93 -0.16
C LEU A 14 -0.45 -14.80 0.52
N LYS A 15 0.88 -14.85 0.42
CA LYS A 15 1.73 -13.76 0.86
C LYS A 15 1.79 -12.68 -0.22
N ILE A 16 1.44 -11.45 0.12
CA ILE A 16 1.49 -10.29 -0.77
C ILE A 16 2.95 -9.90 -1.05
N LYS A 17 3.29 -9.85 -2.32
CA LYS A 17 4.57 -9.38 -2.89
C LYS A 17 4.27 -8.19 -3.79
N GLY A 18 4.01 -7.06 -3.16
CA GLY A 18 3.50 -5.87 -3.83
C GLY A 18 4.57 -4.86 -4.19
N THR A 19 4.18 -3.92 -5.03
CA THR A 19 4.95 -2.72 -5.35
C THR A 19 4.07 -1.49 -5.25
N ASN A 20 4.65 -0.37 -4.78
CA ASN A 20 4.05 0.95 -4.87
C ASN A 20 4.36 1.54 -6.23
N ASN A 21 3.38 2.18 -6.86
CA ASN A 21 3.58 2.69 -8.20
C ASN A 21 2.84 4.01 -8.40
N HIS A 22 3.60 5.03 -8.82
CA HIS A 22 3.01 6.26 -9.34
C HIS A 22 2.40 6.03 -10.72
N GLN A 23 1.47 6.89 -11.10
CA GLN A 23 0.75 6.74 -12.37
C GLN A 23 1.52 7.22 -13.59
N ASP A 24 2.65 7.89 -13.41
CA ASP A 24 3.48 8.36 -14.50
C ASP A 24 4.44 7.27 -15.04
N HIS A 25 4.99 7.52 -16.21
CA HIS A 25 6.00 6.68 -16.83
C HIS A 25 7.02 7.55 -17.57
N ALA A 26 8.29 7.12 -17.56
CA ALA A 26 9.36 7.81 -18.25
C ALA A 26 9.04 7.99 -19.74
N GLY A 27 9.23 9.21 -20.24
CA GLY A 27 9.00 9.57 -21.66
C GLY A 27 7.58 10.01 -22.00
N VAL A 28 6.56 9.67 -21.21
CA VAL A 28 5.17 10.03 -21.48
C VAL A 28 4.46 10.73 -20.32
N GLY A 29 5.09 10.79 -19.15
CA GLY A 29 4.46 11.34 -17.94
C GLY A 29 3.20 10.56 -17.59
N VAL A 30 2.15 11.28 -17.21
CA VAL A 30 0.85 10.68 -16.84
C VAL A 30 -0.05 10.37 -18.04
N ALA A 31 0.33 10.78 -19.26
CA ALA A 31 -0.42 10.51 -20.48
C ALA A 31 -0.09 9.11 -21.02
N MET A 32 -0.30 8.10 -20.18
CA MET A 32 0.05 6.72 -20.52
C MET A 32 -0.99 6.09 -21.47
N PRO A 33 -0.57 5.55 -22.61
CA PRO A 33 -1.42 4.73 -23.46
C PRO A 33 -1.71 3.36 -22.79
N ASP A 34 -2.86 2.76 -23.09
CA ASP A 34 -3.34 1.51 -22.48
C ASP A 34 -2.35 0.36 -22.59
N GLY A 35 -1.69 0.23 -23.74
CA GLY A 35 -0.65 -0.78 -23.96
C GLY A 35 0.54 -0.67 -22.99
N LEU A 36 0.80 0.52 -22.46
CA LEU A 36 1.86 0.73 -21.48
C LEU A 36 1.42 0.30 -20.07
N GLN A 37 0.12 0.37 -19.75
CA GLN A 37 -0.44 -0.22 -18.53
C GLN A 37 -0.25 -1.74 -18.53
N ASP A 38 -0.58 -2.39 -19.63
CA ASP A 38 -0.32 -3.83 -19.84
C ASP A 38 1.15 -4.20 -19.65
N PHE A 39 2.04 -3.44 -20.29
CA PHE A 39 3.48 -3.64 -20.21
C PHE A 39 3.96 -3.53 -18.74
N ARG A 40 3.49 -2.52 -18.00
CA ARG A 40 3.82 -2.31 -16.59
C ARG A 40 3.43 -3.52 -15.74
N ILE A 41 2.19 -3.97 -15.85
CA ILE A 41 1.70 -5.11 -15.06
C ILE A 41 2.42 -6.41 -15.44
N LYS A 42 2.62 -6.68 -16.73
CA LYS A 42 3.38 -7.86 -17.20
C LYS A 42 4.82 -7.84 -16.65
N THR A 43 5.47 -6.68 -16.68
CA THR A 43 6.83 -6.51 -16.17
C THR A 43 6.90 -6.79 -14.68
N LEU A 44 6.02 -6.19 -13.87
CA LEU A 44 5.97 -6.44 -12.43
C LEU A 44 5.75 -7.92 -12.12
N LYS A 45 4.83 -8.57 -12.83
CA LYS A 45 4.59 -10.01 -12.66
C LYS A 45 5.81 -10.86 -13.02
N SER A 46 6.58 -10.48 -14.05
CA SER A 46 7.81 -11.20 -14.44
C SER A 46 8.90 -11.15 -13.35
N PHE A 47 8.86 -10.16 -12.47
CA PHE A 47 9.71 -10.06 -11.28
C PHE A 47 9.13 -10.75 -10.03
N GLY A 48 7.94 -11.37 -10.16
CA GLY A 48 7.31 -12.10 -9.06
C GLY A 48 6.34 -11.28 -8.22
N SER A 49 6.04 -10.03 -8.60
CA SER A 49 5.00 -9.24 -7.93
C SER A 49 3.62 -9.84 -8.18
N ASN A 50 2.79 -9.85 -7.13
CA ASN A 50 1.39 -10.31 -7.20
C ASN A 50 0.40 -9.22 -6.78
N ALA A 51 0.89 -8.04 -6.36
CA ALA A 51 0.04 -6.95 -5.92
C ALA A 51 0.61 -5.58 -6.32
N TYR A 52 -0.28 -4.62 -6.53
CA TYR A 52 -0.04 -3.26 -6.95
C TYR A 52 -0.74 -2.30 -5.99
N ARG A 53 -0.02 -1.35 -5.39
CA ARG A 53 -0.63 -0.24 -4.66
C ARG A 53 -0.61 1.00 -5.52
N CYS A 54 -1.78 1.62 -5.67
CA CYS A 54 -1.97 2.85 -6.43
C CYS A 54 -1.54 4.05 -5.59
N SER A 55 -0.26 4.30 -5.49
CA SER A 55 0.30 5.38 -4.67
C SER A 55 0.54 6.64 -5.52
N HIS A 56 -0.06 7.82 -5.22
CA HIS A 56 -1.06 7.98 -4.17
C HIS A 56 -2.31 8.61 -4.75
N ASN A 57 -3.00 7.91 -5.59
CA ASN A 57 -4.21 8.39 -6.28
C ASN A 57 -4.97 7.23 -6.95
N PRO A 58 -6.25 7.40 -7.24
CA PRO A 58 -6.99 6.42 -8.02
C PRO A 58 -6.33 6.18 -9.38
N PRO A 59 -6.21 4.92 -9.83
CA PRO A 59 -5.63 4.59 -11.13
C PRO A 59 -6.60 4.90 -12.27
N THR A 60 -6.12 4.76 -13.50
CA THR A 60 -7.01 4.75 -14.67
C THR A 60 -7.77 3.42 -14.73
N PRO A 61 -9.00 3.38 -15.28
CA PRO A 61 -9.74 2.13 -15.47
C PRO A 61 -8.94 1.08 -16.26
N GLU A 62 -8.18 1.50 -17.23
CA GLU A 62 -7.38 0.62 -18.10
C GLU A 62 -6.27 -0.11 -17.34
N LEU A 63 -5.73 0.51 -16.27
CA LEU A 63 -4.82 -0.18 -15.35
C LEU A 63 -5.54 -1.30 -14.60
N LEU A 64 -6.75 -1.03 -14.09
CA LEU A 64 -7.55 -2.02 -13.37
C LEU A 64 -7.97 -3.18 -14.30
N ASP A 65 -8.36 -2.88 -15.54
CA ASP A 65 -8.65 -3.88 -16.57
C ASP A 65 -7.41 -4.77 -16.85
N ALA A 66 -6.22 -4.18 -16.87
CA ALA A 66 -4.98 -4.94 -17.02
C ALA A 66 -4.71 -5.80 -15.79
N CYS A 67 -4.95 -5.29 -14.58
CA CYS A 67 -4.80 -6.03 -13.32
C CYS A 67 -5.78 -7.22 -13.26
N ASP A 68 -7.04 -7.02 -13.61
CA ASP A 68 -8.07 -8.08 -13.68
C ASP A 68 -7.66 -9.18 -14.64
N ARG A 69 -7.29 -8.82 -15.86
CA ARG A 69 -6.95 -9.76 -16.93
C ARG A 69 -5.66 -10.52 -16.66
N LEU A 70 -4.68 -9.87 -16.05
CA LEU A 70 -3.36 -10.45 -15.81
C LEU A 70 -3.22 -11.05 -14.40
N GLY A 71 -4.22 -10.90 -13.53
CA GLY A 71 -4.23 -11.43 -12.18
C GLY A 71 -3.24 -10.71 -11.25
N MET A 72 -3.29 -9.37 -11.19
CA MET A 72 -2.55 -8.53 -10.25
C MET A 72 -3.52 -8.00 -9.20
N LEU A 73 -3.30 -8.28 -7.93
CA LEU A 73 -4.12 -7.73 -6.84
C LEU A 73 -3.87 -6.23 -6.67
N VAL A 74 -4.86 -5.47 -6.21
CA VAL A 74 -4.77 -4.01 -6.15
C VAL A 74 -5.23 -3.48 -4.79
N ILE A 75 -4.45 -2.54 -4.23
CA ILE A 75 -4.93 -1.53 -3.28
C ILE A 75 -5.27 -0.29 -4.10
N ASP A 76 -6.55 0.05 -4.17
CA ASP A 76 -7.00 1.29 -4.78
C ASP A 76 -7.02 2.39 -3.72
N GLU A 77 -6.43 3.56 -4.03
CA GLU A 77 -6.13 4.56 -3.02
C GLU A 77 -6.62 5.95 -3.40
N THR A 78 -7.23 6.64 -2.43
CA THR A 78 -7.37 8.09 -2.42
C THR A 78 -6.39 8.71 -1.44
N ARG A 79 -5.51 9.61 -1.93
CA ARG A 79 -4.40 10.18 -1.15
C ARG A 79 -4.87 11.02 0.04
N LEU A 80 -5.88 11.85 -0.19
CA LEU A 80 -6.27 12.89 0.77
C LEU A 80 -7.36 12.39 1.70
N MET A 81 -6.99 12.16 2.95
CA MET A 81 -7.94 11.86 4.01
C MET A 81 -8.77 13.09 4.35
N GLY A 82 -10.09 12.93 4.41
CA GLY A 82 -10.97 14.00 4.87
C GLY A 82 -12.43 13.63 4.88
N ILE A 83 -13.21 14.44 5.64
CA ILE A 83 -14.64 14.23 5.86
C ILE A 83 -15.50 15.36 5.30
N THR A 84 -14.92 16.25 4.51
CA THR A 84 -15.69 17.27 3.79
C THR A 84 -16.56 16.60 2.72
N SER A 85 -17.64 17.27 2.32
CA SER A 85 -18.52 16.77 1.25
C SER A 85 -17.77 16.48 -0.05
N THR A 86 -16.77 17.30 -0.38
CA THR A 86 -15.91 17.09 -1.56
C THR A 86 -15.10 15.82 -1.44
N GLN A 87 -14.36 15.62 -0.34
CA GLN A 87 -13.51 14.45 -0.14
C GLN A 87 -14.32 13.13 -0.06
N LEU A 88 -15.45 13.14 0.64
CA LEU A 88 -16.35 11.98 0.65
C LEU A 88 -16.95 11.71 -0.74
N SER A 89 -17.25 12.75 -1.52
CA SER A 89 -17.71 12.59 -2.91
C SER A 89 -16.61 12.02 -3.82
N GLU A 90 -15.35 12.38 -3.62
CA GLU A 90 -14.20 11.82 -4.37
C GLU A 90 -14.02 10.34 -4.05
N LEU A 91 -14.02 9.97 -2.77
CA LEU A 91 -13.99 8.57 -2.34
C LEU A 91 -15.15 7.77 -2.95
N LYS A 92 -16.38 8.32 -2.88
CA LYS A 92 -17.55 7.66 -3.48
C LYS A 92 -17.39 7.44 -4.98
N ARG A 93 -16.91 8.45 -5.71
CA ARG A 93 -16.72 8.34 -7.17
C ARG A 93 -15.68 7.25 -7.51
N MET A 94 -14.55 7.22 -6.80
CA MET A 94 -13.55 6.16 -6.95
C MET A 94 -14.20 4.78 -6.72
N MET A 95 -14.78 4.56 -5.55
CA MET A 95 -15.36 3.27 -5.19
C MET A 95 -16.49 2.82 -6.15
N LEU A 96 -17.40 3.72 -6.55
CA LEU A 96 -18.47 3.38 -7.49
C LEU A 96 -17.96 3.06 -8.88
N ARG A 97 -16.91 3.74 -9.35
CA ARG A 97 -16.27 3.44 -10.63
C ARG A 97 -15.62 2.06 -10.61
N ASP A 98 -14.90 1.75 -9.51
CA ASP A 98 -13.90 0.68 -9.50
C ASP A 98 -14.37 -0.60 -8.78
N ARG A 99 -15.44 -0.57 -7.97
CA ARG A 99 -15.88 -1.71 -7.14
C ARG A 99 -16.17 -3.02 -7.89
N ASN A 100 -16.35 -2.98 -9.20
CA ASN A 100 -16.60 -4.16 -10.02
C ASN A 100 -15.31 -4.83 -10.51
N HIS A 101 -14.13 -4.25 -10.24
CA HIS A 101 -12.84 -4.87 -10.54
C HIS A 101 -12.50 -5.94 -9.48
N PRO A 102 -12.41 -7.22 -9.86
CA PRO A 102 -12.09 -8.30 -8.93
C PRO A 102 -10.65 -8.27 -8.43
N SER A 103 -9.76 -7.55 -9.10
CA SER A 103 -8.37 -7.33 -8.67
C SER A 103 -8.26 -6.50 -7.40
N ILE A 104 -9.21 -5.60 -7.12
CA ILE A 104 -9.18 -4.74 -5.94
C ILE A 104 -9.48 -5.56 -4.70
N ILE A 105 -8.55 -5.59 -3.75
CA ILE A 105 -8.66 -6.33 -2.48
C ILE A 105 -8.83 -5.44 -1.26
N SER A 106 -8.55 -4.15 -1.38
CA SER A 106 -8.70 -3.17 -0.29
C SER A 106 -8.81 -1.75 -0.83
N TRP A 107 -9.50 -0.90 -0.07
CA TRP A 107 -9.59 0.54 -0.30
C TRP A 107 -8.67 1.27 0.67
N SER A 108 -7.72 2.05 0.17
CA SER A 108 -6.86 2.89 0.98
C SER A 108 -7.39 4.33 1.02
N ILE A 109 -7.54 4.86 2.23
CA ILE A 109 -8.21 6.15 2.47
C ILE A 109 -7.26 7.26 2.91
N ALA A 110 -6.00 6.95 3.13
CA ALA A 110 -4.99 7.89 3.61
C ALA A 110 -3.57 7.36 3.41
N ASN A 111 -2.61 8.27 3.37
CA ASN A 111 -1.19 7.94 3.44
C ASN A 111 -0.43 8.99 4.24
N GLU A 112 0.16 8.56 5.39
CA GLU A 112 1.07 9.37 6.21
C GLU A 112 0.48 10.73 6.63
N GLU A 113 -0.69 10.71 7.23
CA GLU A 113 -1.34 11.92 7.75
C GLU A 113 -0.73 12.36 9.09
N TRP A 114 0.54 12.72 9.09
CA TRP A 114 1.38 12.92 10.27
C TRP A 114 0.75 13.82 11.34
N GLY A 115 -0.01 14.84 10.93
CA GLY A 115 -0.67 15.77 11.85
C GLY A 115 -1.80 15.18 12.69
N ILE A 116 -2.36 14.03 12.27
CA ILE A 116 -3.52 13.39 12.93
C ILE A 116 -3.35 11.88 13.08
N GLU A 117 -2.29 11.31 12.58
CA GLU A 117 -2.09 9.85 12.48
C GLU A 117 -2.21 9.15 13.84
N GLY A 118 -1.58 9.71 14.87
CA GLY A 118 -1.63 9.21 16.24
C GLY A 118 -2.69 9.89 17.14
N ASP A 119 -3.59 10.70 16.60
CA ASP A 119 -4.54 11.51 17.35
C ASP A 119 -5.95 10.91 17.32
N ILE A 120 -6.72 11.15 18.38
CA ILE A 120 -8.14 10.77 18.45
C ILE A 120 -8.97 11.41 17.31
N LYS A 121 -8.56 12.56 16.78
CA LYS A 121 -9.19 13.19 15.62
C LYS A 121 -9.02 12.33 14.38
N GLY A 122 -7.81 11.81 14.14
CA GLY A 122 -7.54 10.86 13.05
C GLY A 122 -8.39 9.60 13.18
N ALA A 123 -8.48 9.02 14.37
CA ALA A 123 -9.36 7.87 14.62
C ALA A 123 -10.83 8.15 14.31
N ARG A 124 -11.34 9.30 14.75
CA ARG A 124 -12.74 9.70 14.49
C ARG A 124 -13.01 9.95 13.02
N MET A 125 -12.11 10.63 12.34
CA MET A 125 -12.20 10.87 10.90
C MET A 125 -12.18 9.54 10.14
N THR A 126 -11.26 8.64 10.47
CA THR A 126 -11.17 7.31 9.88
C THR A 126 -12.46 6.53 10.03
N ARG A 127 -13.05 6.49 11.22
CA ARG A 127 -14.35 5.82 11.45
C ARG A 127 -15.46 6.42 10.59
N THR A 128 -15.54 7.75 10.52
CA THR A 128 -16.54 8.44 9.67
C THR A 128 -16.36 8.04 8.20
N ILE A 129 -15.12 8.03 7.69
CA ILE A 129 -14.81 7.65 6.31
C ILE A 129 -15.13 6.16 6.09
N GLN A 130 -14.74 5.30 7.02
CA GLN A 130 -15.00 3.86 6.95
C GLN A 130 -16.49 3.55 6.96
N ASP A 131 -17.26 4.16 7.86
CA ASP A 131 -18.72 3.99 7.91
C ASP A 131 -19.34 4.42 6.59
N TYR A 132 -18.89 5.56 6.04
CA TYR A 132 -19.35 6.01 4.73
C TYR A 132 -18.97 5.04 3.60
N ALA A 133 -17.72 4.58 3.55
CA ALA A 133 -17.25 3.62 2.57
C ALA A 133 -18.04 2.30 2.63
N LYS A 134 -18.37 1.83 3.84
CA LYS A 134 -19.18 0.61 4.05
C LYS A 134 -20.64 0.76 3.57
N THR A 135 -21.13 1.97 3.37
CA THR A 135 -22.44 2.14 2.67
C THR A 135 -22.36 1.87 1.16
N ILE A 136 -21.13 1.82 0.59
CA ILE A 136 -20.88 1.63 -0.85
C ILE A 136 -20.38 0.21 -1.13
N ASP A 137 -19.43 -0.28 -0.32
CA ASP A 137 -18.85 -1.63 -0.44
C ASP A 137 -18.56 -2.20 0.95
N THR A 138 -19.25 -3.29 1.29
CA THR A 138 -19.06 -4.03 2.54
C THR A 138 -18.14 -5.25 2.38
N THR A 139 -17.67 -5.52 1.17
CA THR A 139 -16.94 -6.76 0.85
C THR A 139 -15.44 -6.64 1.03
N ARG A 140 -14.90 -5.42 0.93
CA ARG A 140 -13.46 -5.13 1.02
C ARG A 140 -13.13 -4.35 2.27
N GLY A 141 -11.94 -4.63 2.84
CA GLY A 141 -11.41 -3.92 3.98
C GLY A 141 -10.90 -2.53 3.62
N ILE A 142 -10.97 -1.62 4.59
CA ILE A 142 -10.39 -0.28 4.53
C ILE A 142 -9.00 -0.32 5.15
N THR A 143 -8.04 0.30 4.49
CA THR A 143 -6.65 0.44 4.96
C THR A 143 -6.18 1.89 4.87
N ALA A 144 -5.05 2.17 5.49
CA ALA A 144 -4.28 3.40 5.34
C ALA A 144 -2.79 3.10 5.51
N GLY A 145 -1.93 3.79 4.78
CA GLY A 145 -0.48 3.77 5.02
C GLY A 145 -0.13 4.64 6.22
N ILE A 146 0.49 4.09 7.26
CA ILE A 146 0.71 4.74 8.55
C ILE A 146 2.18 4.69 8.91
N SER A 147 2.80 5.87 9.14
CA SER A 147 4.26 6.00 9.25
C SER A 147 4.85 5.78 10.64
N GLY A 148 4.03 5.51 11.67
CA GLY A 148 4.64 5.23 12.98
C GLY A 148 3.75 5.20 14.21
N ASN A 149 2.58 5.79 14.22
CA ASN A 149 1.67 5.80 15.38
C ASN A 149 0.65 4.66 15.27
N TRP A 150 1.10 3.42 15.42
CA TRP A 150 0.26 2.25 15.18
C TRP A 150 -0.62 1.86 16.37
N ASP A 151 -0.27 2.30 17.59
CA ASP A 151 -0.96 1.96 18.83
C ASP A 151 -2.23 2.80 19.06
N ASN A 152 -2.45 3.85 18.27
CA ASN A 152 -3.58 4.77 18.47
C ASN A 152 -3.97 5.46 17.14
N GLY A 153 -4.86 6.44 17.19
CA GLY A 153 -5.24 7.24 16.05
C GLY A 153 -5.84 6.41 14.89
N ILE A 154 -5.38 6.64 13.67
CA ILE A 154 -5.88 6.02 12.43
C ILE A 154 -5.80 4.49 12.50
N ALA A 155 -4.70 3.94 13.03
CA ALA A 155 -4.46 2.50 13.09
C ALA A 155 -5.55 1.74 13.85
N THR A 156 -6.16 2.36 14.86
CA THR A 156 -7.22 1.73 15.67
C THR A 156 -8.61 1.75 15.03
N ALA A 157 -8.71 2.30 13.83
CA ALA A 157 -10.01 2.56 13.19
C ALA A 157 -10.11 2.00 11.76
N VAL A 158 -9.03 1.44 11.20
CA VAL A 158 -9.04 0.74 9.89
C VAL A 158 -9.29 -0.76 10.07
N ASP A 159 -9.74 -1.43 9.00
CA ASP A 159 -9.91 -2.89 8.99
C ASP A 159 -8.55 -3.62 8.88
N VAL A 160 -7.62 -3.03 8.13
CA VAL A 160 -6.27 -3.58 7.90
C VAL A 160 -5.25 -2.48 8.12
N VAL A 161 -4.37 -2.66 9.10
CA VAL A 161 -3.32 -1.67 9.40
C VAL A 161 -2.21 -1.74 8.36
N GLY A 162 -1.93 -0.60 7.72
CA GLY A 162 -0.82 -0.46 6.79
C GLY A 162 0.41 0.13 7.46
N TYR A 163 1.48 -0.65 7.58
CA TYR A 163 2.75 -0.16 8.09
C TYR A 163 3.55 0.48 6.95
N ASN A 164 3.92 1.75 7.12
CA ASN A 164 4.94 2.39 6.30
C ASN A 164 6.26 2.36 7.07
N TYR A 165 7.23 1.61 6.54
CA TYR A 165 8.57 1.47 7.11
C TYR A 165 8.60 0.95 8.56
N ILE A 166 8.59 -0.36 8.73
CA ILE A 166 8.60 -1.02 10.06
C ILE A 166 9.68 -0.51 11.01
N LYS A 167 10.77 0.07 10.48
CA LYS A 167 11.84 0.67 11.26
C LYS A 167 11.42 1.94 12.03
N HIS A 168 10.35 2.62 11.63
CA HIS A 168 9.81 3.76 12.37
C HIS A 168 9.37 3.39 13.79
N GLY A 169 8.91 2.19 13.98
CA GLY A 169 8.45 1.72 15.28
C GLY A 169 9.51 0.99 16.12
N GLY A 170 10.75 0.81 15.64
CA GLY A 170 11.80 0.04 16.34
C GLY A 170 11.74 -1.47 16.13
N LYS A 171 12.66 -2.21 16.75
CA LYS A 171 12.95 -3.62 16.39
C LYS A 171 11.82 -4.63 16.58
N GLU A 172 10.81 -4.37 17.39
CA GLU A 172 9.75 -5.35 17.70
C GLU A 172 8.35 -4.83 17.44
N THR A 173 8.22 -3.73 16.70
CA THR A 173 6.99 -2.96 16.70
C THR A 173 5.82 -3.69 16.06
N THR A 174 6.01 -4.42 14.97
CA THR A 174 4.91 -5.20 14.39
C THR A 174 4.50 -6.36 15.29
N ASP A 175 5.46 -7.06 15.91
CA ASP A 175 5.16 -8.15 16.86
C ASP A 175 4.53 -7.62 18.14
N LYS A 176 4.98 -6.46 18.65
CA LYS A 176 4.36 -5.78 19.79
C LYS A 176 2.94 -5.36 19.44
N HIS A 177 2.75 -4.68 18.33
CA HIS A 177 1.43 -4.23 17.87
C HIS A 177 0.45 -5.41 17.72
N HIS A 178 0.89 -6.52 17.11
CA HIS A 178 0.08 -7.71 16.98
C HIS A 178 -0.30 -8.34 18.33
N ARG A 179 0.60 -8.34 19.34
CA ARG A 179 0.26 -8.81 20.69
C ARG A 179 -0.75 -7.90 21.39
N GLU A 180 -0.66 -6.60 21.21
CA GLU A 180 -1.56 -5.61 21.82
C GLU A 180 -2.91 -5.52 21.11
N PHE A 181 -2.93 -5.76 19.80
CA PHE A 181 -4.12 -5.71 18.93
C PHE A 181 -4.30 -7.01 18.12
N PRO A 182 -4.51 -8.17 18.78
CA PRO A 182 -4.46 -9.49 18.14
C PRO A 182 -5.60 -9.74 17.13
N ASN A 183 -6.59 -8.87 17.08
CA ASN A 183 -7.74 -8.97 16.17
C ASN A 183 -7.60 -8.03 14.93
N LEU A 184 -6.53 -7.26 14.82
CA LEU A 184 -6.28 -6.39 13.69
C LEU A 184 -5.39 -7.09 12.65
N ALA A 185 -5.88 -7.20 11.44
CA ALA A 185 -5.06 -7.63 10.30
C ALA A 185 -4.08 -6.53 9.91
N SER A 186 -2.93 -6.92 9.33
CA SER A 186 -1.90 -5.95 8.97
C SER A 186 -1.04 -6.38 7.78
N TRP A 187 -0.45 -5.42 7.12
CA TRP A 187 0.53 -5.55 6.04
C TRP A 187 1.50 -4.38 5.99
N GLY A 188 2.59 -4.51 5.23
CA GLY A 188 3.47 -3.39 4.92
C GLY A 188 2.96 -2.65 3.69
N THR A 189 2.51 -1.42 3.85
CA THR A 189 2.05 -0.59 2.74
C THR A 189 3.19 0.11 2.03
N GLU A 190 4.30 0.37 2.73
CA GLU A 190 5.54 0.87 2.14
C GLU A 190 6.76 0.31 2.87
N GLU A 191 7.67 -0.31 2.12
CA GLU A 191 8.96 -0.79 2.61
C GLU A 191 10.06 -0.60 1.58
N GLY A 192 11.28 -0.40 2.06
CA GLY A 192 12.47 -0.33 1.23
C GLY A 192 13.04 1.07 1.10
N SER A 193 12.48 1.93 0.25
CA SER A 193 13.14 3.19 -0.16
C SER A 193 14.57 2.95 -0.66
N THR A 194 14.74 1.92 -1.48
CA THR A 194 16.03 1.53 -2.07
C THR A 194 16.14 2.01 -3.53
N PHE A 195 15.63 3.20 -3.78
CA PHE A 195 15.63 3.78 -5.11
C PHE A 195 17.05 3.95 -5.66
N ALA A 196 17.20 3.73 -6.95
CA ALA A 196 18.48 3.70 -7.63
C ALA A 196 18.38 4.27 -9.04
N THR A 197 19.53 4.66 -9.60
CA THR A 197 19.62 5.03 -11.01
C THR A 197 19.78 3.76 -11.84
N ARG A 198 18.80 3.47 -12.68
CA ARG A 198 18.77 2.26 -13.50
C ARG A 198 20.04 2.09 -14.33
N GLY A 199 20.69 0.94 -14.18
CA GLY A 199 21.89 0.59 -14.94
C GLY A 199 23.19 1.25 -14.48
N ILE A 200 23.15 2.00 -13.37
CA ILE A 200 24.31 2.61 -12.72
C ILE A 200 24.65 1.81 -11.47
N TYR A 201 25.93 1.47 -11.31
CA TYR A 201 26.42 0.63 -10.20
C TYR A 201 27.47 1.35 -9.34
N PHE A 202 27.55 2.67 -9.45
CA PHE A 202 28.42 3.53 -8.66
C PHE A 202 27.66 4.78 -8.21
N GLU A 203 28.13 5.44 -7.16
CA GLU A 203 27.60 6.72 -6.72
C GLU A 203 28.32 7.88 -7.42
N ASP A 204 27.55 8.88 -7.87
CA ASP A 204 28.05 10.13 -8.40
C ASP A 204 27.14 11.26 -7.92
N ASN A 205 27.61 12.00 -6.92
CA ASN A 205 26.81 13.07 -6.30
C ASN A 205 26.62 14.29 -7.21
N GLU A 206 27.50 14.52 -8.17
CA GLU A 206 27.40 15.62 -9.13
C GLU A 206 26.28 15.34 -10.15
N LYS A 207 26.18 14.10 -10.63
CA LYS A 207 25.15 13.64 -11.54
C LYS A 207 23.90 13.10 -10.83
N GLN A 208 23.90 13.11 -9.49
CA GLN A 208 22.81 12.55 -8.68
C GLN A 208 22.57 11.05 -8.94
N TYR A 209 23.61 10.29 -9.30
CA TYR A 209 23.48 8.86 -9.52
C TYR A 209 23.53 8.10 -8.19
N LYS A 210 22.60 7.16 -8.03
CA LYS A 210 22.58 6.19 -6.93
C LYS A 210 22.80 4.79 -7.50
N PRO A 211 23.67 3.97 -6.86
CA PRO A 211 23.97 2.63 -7.37
C PRO A 211 22.75 1.73 -7.35
N ALA A 212 22.58 0.93 -8.40
CA ALA A 212 21.46 0.01 -8.59
C ALA A 212 21.62 -1.27 -7.74
N TYR A 213 21.72 -1.10 -6.43
CA TYR A 213 21.77 -2.15 -5.43
C TYR A 213 20.62 -1.97 -4.42
N ASP A 214 20.33 -3.02 -3.65
CA ASP A 214 19.33 -2.99 -2.56
C ASP A 214 19.90 -2.26 -1.32
N LEU A 215 20.15 -0.96 -1.49
CA LEU A 215 20.70 -0.08 -0.46
C LEU A 215 19.65 0.95 -0.01
N PRO A 216 19.26 0.95 1.28
CA PRO A 216 18.28 1.93 1.78
C PRO A 216 18.81 3.35 1.62
N GLN A 217 17.98 4.23 1.05
CA GLN A 217 18.27 5.66 0.87
C GLN A 217 17.68 6.53 1.98
N SER A 218 16.93 5.94 2.90
CA SER A 218 16.37 6.60 4.08
C SER A 218 16.85 5.93 5.35
N ALA A 219 17.11 6.71 6.41
CA ALA A 219 17.49 6.19 7.73
C ALA A 219 16.41 5.27 8.33
N ASN A 220 15.16 5.43 7.93
CA ASN A 220 14.00 4.67 8.41
C ASN A 220 13.65 3.47 7.53
N ALA A 221 14.42 3.22 6.48
CA ALA A 221 14.20 2.10 5.57
C ALA A 221 15.11 0.91 5.89
N HIS A 222 14.63 -0.28 5.55
CA HIS A 222 15.44 -1.50 5.40
C HIS A 222 15.78 -1.71 3.93
N SER A 223 16.75 -2.58 3.62
CA SER A 223 16.82 -3.15 2.29
C SER A 223 15.55 -3.96 1.99
N ILE A 224 15.21 -4.12 0.72
CA ILE A 224 14.02 -4.89 0.30
C ILE A 224 14.14 -6.34 0.83
N GLU A 225 15.34 -6.90 0.77
CA GLU A 225 15.60 -8.25 1.29
C GLU A 225 15.33 -8.34 2.80
N GLN A 226 15.76 -7.36 3.59
CA GLN A 226 15.53 -7.34 5.04
C GLN A 226 14.05 -7.16 5.35
N GLY A 227 13.37 -6.24 4.67
CA GLY A 227 11.94 -6.05 4.79
C GLY A 227 11.19 -7.34 4.44
N TRP A 228 11.51 -7.94 3.30
CA TRP A 228 10.87 -9.19 2.88
C TRP A 228 11.03 -10.31 3.91
N LYS A 229 12.25 -10.54 4.41
CA LYS A 229 12.50 -11.54 5.47
C LYS A 229 11.64 -11.30 6.72
N HIS A 230 11.42 -10.03 7.09
CA HIS A 230 10.56 -9.68 8.22
C HIS A 230 9.10 -10.08 7.96
N TYR A 231 8.56 -9.70 6.80
CA TYR A 231 7.14 -9.98 6.48
C TYR A 231 6.88 -11.45 6.16
N ASP A 232 7.82 -12.13 5.49
CA ASP A 232 7.67 -13.53 5.09
C ASP A 232 7.70 -14.48 6.28
N SER A 233 8.51 -14.17 7.31
CA SER A 233 8.67 -15.01 8.51
C SER A 233 7.51 -14.91 9.51
N ARG A 234 6.51 -14.09 9.28
CA ARG A 234 5.39 -13.83 10.20
C ARG A 234 4.06 -14.12 9.52
N ASP A 235 3.39 -15.19 9.92
CA ASP A 235 2.13 -15.63 9.31
C ASP A 235 1.03 -14.56 9.42
N TYR A 236 0.99 -13.80 10.52
CA TYR A 236 0.00 -12.77 10.73
C TYR A 236 0.14 -11.56 9.79
N LEU A 237 1.33 -11.30 9.25
CA LEU A 237 1.54 -10.23 8.26
C LEU A 237 1.11 -10.70 6.88
N ALA A 238 0.19 -9.99 6.25
CA ALA A 238 -0.33 -10.36 4.92
C ALA A 238 0.73 -10.26 3.80
N GLY A 239 1.82 -9.52 4.02
CA GLY A 239 2.91 -9.28 3.09
C GLY A 239 3.29 -7.80 3.05
N MET A 240 3.98 -7.37 2.01
CA MET A 240 4.43 -5.98 1.89
C MET A 240 4.39 -5.44 0.46
N PHE A 241 4.45 -4.11 0.37
CA PHE A 241 4.60 -3.34 -0.87
C PHE A 241 5.94 -2.60 -0.86
N ILE A 242 6.75 -2.82 -1.88
CA ILE A 242 8.04 -2.15 -2.07
C ILE A 242 7.79 -0.70 -2.51
N TRP A 243 8.48 0.24 -1.82
CA TRP A 243 8.54 1.64 -2.21
C TRP A 243 9.83 1.97 -2.97
#